data_fe9d9cbc6c222ff4fbf810099c9dfd6f
#
_entry.id   fe9d9cbc6c222ff4fbf810099c9dfd6f
#
_cell.length_a   1.000
_cell.length_b   1.000
_cell.length_c   1.000
_cell.angle_alpha   90.00
_cell.angle_beta   90.00
_cell.angle_gamma   90.00
#
_symmetry.space_group_name_H-M   'P 1'
#
loop_
_entity.id
_entity.type
_entity.pdbx_description
1 polymer ?
#
loop_
_entity_poly.entity_id
_entity_poly.type
_entity_poly.pdbx_seq_one_letter_code
_entity_poly.pdbx_strand_id
1 'polypeptide(L)'
;MTQTKRILVFVLVLVLCIGLTVPAMAEDIIGAQYEKTAGYVAKTVASPGFGSIGGDWAVLGLARGGYGVKSGYFEGYYERLESYVKACGGVLHKRKYTEYSRVALAVTAIGKDARNVAGYDLLLPLGDYEKTVYQGVNGAIFALLALDAGQYEVPVNADAKTQATRELYVQKILDSQLSDGGWNIAGTAAQI
;
A
#
# COMPACT_ATOMS: atom_id res chain seq x y z
N MET A 1 -4.66 47.19 -36.01
CA MET A 1 -4.28 45.74 -35.97
C MET A 1 -4.77 45.12 -37.25
N THR A 2 -3.90 44.61 -38.09
CA THR A 2 -4.23 44.00 -39.39
C THR A 2 -5.10 42.75 -39.19
N GLN A 3 -5.97 42.47 -40.17
CA GLN A 3 -6.91 41.33 -40.12
C GLN A 3 -6.18 39.99 -39.85
N THR A 4 -4.96 39.83 -40.38
CA THR A 4 -4.08 38.67 -40.13
C THR A 4 -3.71 38.52 -38.63
N LYS A 5 -3.40 39.64 -37.95
CA LYS A 5 -3.09 39.59 -36.50
C LYS A 5 -4.31 39.22 -35.65
N ARG A 6 -5.51 39.61 -36.07
CA ARG A 6 -6.77 39.22 -35.37
C ARG A 6 -7.03 37.73 -35.52
N ILE A 7 -6.85 37.18 -36.73
CA ILE A 7 -7.01 35.74 -36.97
C ILE A 7 -5.98 34.92 -36.14
N LEU A 8 -4.72 35.36 -36.13
CA LEU A 8 -3.67 34.67 -35.32
C LEU A 8 -3.99 34.64 -33.81
N VAL A 9 -4.51 35.78 -33.28
CA VAL A 9 -4.92 35.86 -31.86
C VAL A 9 -6.12 34.94 -31.59
N PHE A 10 -7.09 34.89 -32.51
CA PHE A 10 -8.24 34.00 -32.38
C PHE A 10 -7.83 32.50 -32.36
N VAL A 11 -6.93 32.09 -33.26
CA VAL A 11 -6.41 30.73 -33.33
C VAL A 11 -5.64 30.40 -32.07
N LEU A 12 -4.79 31.30 -31.55
CA LEU A 12 -4.04 31.12 -30.33
C LEU A 12 -4.94 30.94 -29.11
N VAL A 13 -5.98 31.75 -28.99
CA VAL A 13 -7.00 31.65 -27.91
C VAL A 13 -7.75 30.33 -28.01
N LEU A 14 -8.13 29.90 -29.22
CA LEU A 14 -8.82 28.62 -29.43
C LEU A 14 -7.96 27.43 -29.02
N VAL A 15 -6.68 27.43 -29.37
CA VAL A 15 -5.71 26.39 -28.97
C VAL A 15 -5.49 26.36 -27.45
N LEU A 16 -5.40 27.52 -26.81
CA LEU A 16 -5.32 27.63 -25.35
C LEU A 16 -6.58 27.09 -24.65
N CYS A 17 -7.76 27.41 -25.16
CA CYS A 17 -9.02 26.91 -24.61
C CYS A 17 -9.15 25.38 -24.71
N ILE A 18 -8.72 24.79 -25.85
CA ILE A 18 -8.73 23.33 -26.02
C ILE A 18 -7.71 22.66 -25.09
N GLY A 19 -6.52 23.26 -24.90
CA GLY A 19 -5.50 22.73 -23.99
C GLY A 19 -5.90 22.74 -22.52
N LEU A 20 -6.81 23.64 -22.09
CA LEU A 20 -7.29 23.71 -20.72
C LEU A 20 -8.45 22.74 -20.43
N THR A 21 -9.18 22.27 -21.45
CA THR A 21 -10.33 21.38 -21.26
C THR A 21 -9.93 19.90 -21.18
N VAL A 22 -8.85 19.49 -21.81
CA VAL A 22 -8.41 18.08 -21.85
C VAL A 22 -8.04 17.54 -20.45
N PRO A 23 -7.26 18.25 -19.60
CA PRO A 23 -6.97 17.77 -18.24
C PRO A 23 -8.25 17.63 -17.38
N ALA A 24 -9.18 18.58 -17.47
CA ALA A 24 -10.42 18.54 -16.69
C ALA A 24 -11.32 17.36 -17.07
N MET A 25 -11.40 17.03 -18.37
CA MET A 25 -12.18 15.86 -18.84
C MET A 25 -11.52 14.53 -18.42
N ALA A 26 -10.17 14.46 -18.41
CA ALA A 26 -9.46 13.28 -17.97
C ALA A 26 -9.63 13.04 -16.46
N GLU A 27 -9.62 14.10 -15.66
CA GLU A 27 -9.83 14.04 -14.22
C GLU A 27 -11.26 13.57 -13.87
N ASP A 28 -12.27 14.01 -14.61
CA ASP A 28 -13.65 13.57 -14.44
C ASP A 28 -13.83 12.07 -14.77
N ILE A 29 -13.23 11.59 -15.85
CA ILE A 29 -13.27 10.17 -16.24
C ILE A 29 -12.56 9.29 -15.19
N ILE A 30 -11.40 9.71 -14.70
CA ILE A 30 -10.64 8.97 -13.69
C ILE A 30 -11.40 8.95 -12.37
N GLY A 31 -11.94 10.09 -11.94
CA GLY A 31 -12.75 10.21 -10.74
C GLY A 31 -13.98 9.31 -10.78
N ALA A 32 -14.75 9.35 -11.88
CA ALA A 32 -15.92 8.50 -12.06
C ALA A 32 -15.57 6.98 -12.05
N GLN A 33 -14.45 6.60 -12.66
CA GLN A 33 -14.00 5.19 -12.65
C GLN A 33 -13.51 4.77 -11.28
N TYR A 34 -12.81 5.66 -10.54
CA TYR A 34 -12.40 5.44 -9.17
C TYR A 34 -13.61 5.17 -8.27
N GLU A 35 -14.62 6.06 -8.27
CA GLU A 35 -15.85 5.92 -7.47
C GLU A 35 -16.56 4.59 -7.75
N LYS A 36 -16.64 4.19 -9.01
CA LYS A 36 -17.25 2.93 -9.44
C LYS A 36 -16.50 1.72 -8.90
N THR A 37 -15.16 1.74 -8.98
CA THR A 37 -14.30 0.66 -8.51
C THR A 37 -14.29 0.57 -6.99
N ALA A 38 -14.12 1.71 -6.30
CA ALA A 38 -14.14 1.78 -4.84
C ALA A 38 -15.50 1.35 -4.26
N GLY A 39 -16.61 1.79 -4.89
CA GLY A 39 -17.95 1.34 -4.52
C GLY A 39 -18.16 -0.16 -4.69
N TYR A 40 -17.64 -0.75 -5.76
CA TYR A 40 -17.65 -2.20 -5.95
C TYR A 40 -16.86 -2.93 -4.85
N VAL A 41 -15.65 -2.46 -4.54
CA VAL A 41 -14.81 -3.04 -3.46
C VAL A 41 -15.52 -2.95 -2.12
N ALA A 42 -16.04 -1.78 -1.74
CA ALA A 42 -16.76 -1.57 -0.49
C ALA A 42 -18.00 -2.47 -0.35
N LYS A 43 -18.71 -2.70 -1.46
CA LYS A 43 -19.88 -3.59 -1.51
C LYS A 43 -19.49 -5.07 -1.43
N THR A 44 -18.43 -5.46 -2.13
CA THR A 44 -17.97 -6.87 -2.18
C THR A 44 -17.35 -7.29 -0.85
N VAL A 45 -16.59 -6.40 -0.22
CA VAL A 45 -15.96 -6.62 1.10
C VAL A 45 -16.69 -5.80 2.15
N ALA A 46 -17.98 -6.07 2.34
CA ALA A 46 -18.86 -5.28 3.20
C ALA A 46 -18.52 -5.37 4.71
N SER A 47 -17.83 -6.43 5.12
CA SER A 47 -17.40 -6.67 6.50
C SER A 47 -15.94 -7.12 6.52
N PRO A 48 -14.98 -6.21 6.27
CA PRO A 48 -13.57 -6.56 6.19
C PRO A 48 -13.03 -7.10 7.51
N GLY A 49 -12.10 -8.05 7.43
CA GLY A 49 -11.37 -8.63 8.54
C GLY A 49 -9.93 -8.93 8.15
N PHE A 50 -9.22 -9.64 9.03
CA PHE A 50 -7.84 -10.05 8.76
C PHE A 50 -7.73 -10.91 7.50
N GLY A 51 -6.69 -10.67 6.73
CA GLY A 51 -6.29 -11.46 5.58
C GLY A 51 -6.38 -10.72 4.24
N SER A 52 -5.59 -11.17 3.29
CA SER A 52 -5.52 -10.57 1.95
C SER A 52 -6.90 -10.55 1.26
N ILE A 53 -7.57 -11.70 1.22
CA ILE A 53 -8.94 -11.83 0.69
C ILE A 53 -9.97 -11.33 1.72
N GLY A 54 -9.64 -11.43 3.03
CA GLY A 54 -10.52 -11.04 4.13
C GLY A 54 -10.77 -9.55 4.25
N GLY A 55 -9.91 -8.70 3.67
CA GLY A 55 -10.20 -7.29 3.59
C GLY A 55 -9.06 -6.32 3.82
N ASP A 56 -7.86 -6.74 4.25
CA ASP A 56 -6.75 -5.81 4.52
C ASP A 56 -6.46 -4.89 3.31
N TRP A 57 -6.45 -5.43 2.09
CA TRP A 57 -6.25 -4.63 0.86
C TRP A 57 -7.43 -3.71 0.54
N ALA A 58 -8.66 -4.15 0.81
CA ALA A 58 -9.84 -3.31 0.63
C ALA A 58 -9.80 -2.12 1.59
N VAL A 59 -9.47 -2.36 2.85
CA VAL A 59 -9.31 -1.31 3.87
C VAL A 59 -8.23 -0.33 3.48
N LEU A 60 -7.03 -0.81 3.10
CA LEU A 60 -5.93 0.03 2.64
C LEU A 60 -6.35 0.89 1.44
N GLY A 61 -6.91 0.27 0.40
CA GLY A 61 -7.29 0.97 -0.83
C GLY A 61 -8.38 2.02 -0.62
N LEU A 62 -9.44 1.68 0.12
CA LEU A 62 -10.55 2.59 0.40
C LEU A 62 -10.13 3.74 1.33
N ALA A 63 -9.33 3.47 2.37
CA ALA A 63 -8.85 4.50 3.29
C ALA A 63 -7.86 5.46 2.61
N ARG A 64 -6.87 4.94 1.88
CA ARG A 64 -5.87 5.77 1.20
C ARG A 64 -6.45 6.53 0.01
N GLY A 65 -7.46 5.98 -0.65
CA GLY A 65 -8.19 6.65 -1.71
C GLY A 65 -9.18 7.70 -1.21
N GLY A 66 -9.50 7.74 0.08
CA GLY A 66 -10.47 8.69 0.64
C GLY A 66 -11.92 8.37 0.26
N TYR A 67 -12.24 7.12 -0.10
CA TYR A 67 -13.60 6.75 -0.45
C TYR A 67 -14.55 6.79 0.75
N GLY A 68 -15.70 7.41 0.58
CA GLY A 68 -16.73 7.52 1.60
C GLY A 68 -17.43 6.19 1.89
N VAL A 69 -16.83 5.38 2.77
CA VAL A 69 -17.40 4.10 3.20
C VAL A 69 -18.55 4.30 4.19
N LYS A 70 -19.38 3.26 4.36
CA LYS A 70 -20.42 3.21 5.39
C LYS A 70 -19.81 3.44 6.78
N SER A 71 -20.52 4.20 7.62
CA SER A 71 -20.14 4.40 9.02
C SER A 71 -19.89 3.05 9.74
N GLY A 72 -18.83 3.00 10.53
CA GLY A 72 -18.39 1.79 11.24
C GLY A 72 -17.64 0.77 10.38
N TYR A 73 -17.34 1.06 9.11
CA TYR A 73 -16.65 0.11 8.22
C TYR A 73 -15.21 -0.15 8.69
N PHE A 74 -14.44 0.90 8.93
CA PHE A 74 -13.06 0.80 9.38
C PHE A 74 -12.96 0.42 10.86
N GLU A 75 -13.85 0.92 11.69
CA GLU A 75 -13.97 0.55 13.10
C GLU A 75 -14.23 -0.96 13.24
N GLY A 76 -15.21 -1.47 12.51
CA GLY A 76 -15.54 -2.90 12.52
C GLY A 76 -14.42 -3.79 11.98
N TYR A 77 -13.63 -3.30 10.99
CA TYR A 77 -12.41 -3.99 10.57
C TYR A 77 -11.43 -4.08 11.74
N TYR A 78 -11.16 -2.95 12.41
CA TYR A 78 -10.17 -2.88 13.48
C TYR A 78 -10.55 -3.78 14.65
N GLU A 79 -11.82 -3.78 15.07
CA GLU A 79 -12.35 -4.66 16.14
C GLU A 79 -12.17 -6.16 15.81
N ARG A 80 -12.45 -6.56 14.55
CA ARG A 80 -12.24 -7.94 14.10
C ARG A 80 -10.76 -8.30 14.04
N LEU A 81 -9.92 -7.35 13.62
CA LEU A 81 -8.47 -7.52 13.62
C LEU A 81 -7.92 -7.68 15.03
N GLU A 82 -8.32 -6.83 15.99
CA GLU A 82 -7.92 -6.96 17.40
C GLU A 82 -8.31 -8.32 17.99
N SER A 83 -9.52 -8.76 17.68
CA SER A 83 -10.00 -10.08 18.12
C SER A 83 -9.16 -11.22 17.56
N TYR A 84 -8.81 -11.12 16.27
CA TYR A 84 -7.92 -12.09 15.61
C TYR A 84 -6.51 -12.07 16.21
N VAL A 85 -5.92 -10.88 16.39
CA VAL A 85 -4.56 -10.70 16.96
C VAL A 85 -4.51 -11.27 18.39
N LYS A 86 -5.51 -11.01 19.21
CA LYS A 86 -5.63 -11.64 20.56
C LYS A 86 -5.69 -13.16 20.48
N ALA A 87 -6.50 -13.70 19.59
CA ALA A 87 -6.69 -15.15 19.46
C ALA A 87 -5.42 -15.88 19.01
N CYS A 88 -4.58 -15.23 18.18
CA CYS A 88 -3.30 -15.81 17.73
C CYS A 88 -2.09 -15.36 18.58
N GLY A 89 -2.29 -14.64 19.71
CA GLY A 89 -1.22 -14.17 20.57
C GLY A 89 -0.22 -13.24 19.88
N GLY A 90 -0.68 -12.42 18.92
CA GLY A 90 0.16 -11.51 18.12
C GLY A 90 0.92 -12.19 16.98
N VAL A 91 0.84 -13.53 16.84
CA VAL A 91 1.57 -14.28 15.79
C VAL A 91 0.67 -14.44 14.56
N LEU A 92 0.71 -13.46 13.65
CA LEU A 92 -0.13 -13.49 12.44
C LEU A 92 0.25 -14.65 11.49
N HIS A 93 1.55 -14.92 11.35
CA HIS A 93 2.05 -16.06 10.59
C HIS A 93 3.50 -16.39 10.99
N LYS A 94 3.82 -17.69 11.09
CA LYS A 94 5.16 -18.14 11.53
C LYS A 94 6.28 -17.94 10.48
N ARG A 95 5.93 -17.80 9.20
CA ARG A 95 6.89 -17.76 8.08
C ARG A 95 6.65 -16.63 7.07
N LYS A 96 5.39 -16.17 6.91
CA LYS A 96 5.03 -15.14 5.92
C LYS A 96 4.96 -13.78 6.60
N TYR A 97 6.08 -13.11 6.70
CA TYR A 97 6.17 -11.82 7.41
C TYR A 97 5.55 -10.66 6.61
N THR A 98 5.27 -10.86 5.32
CA THR A 98 4.42 -9.94 4.55
C THR A 98 2.99 -9.84 5.11
N GLU A 99 2.52 -10.79 5.95
CA GLU A 99 1.25 -10.69 6.66
C GLU A 99 1.28 -9.53 7.66
N TYR A 100 2.38 -9.37 8.42
CA TYR A 100 2.57 -8.26 9.35
C TYR A 100 2.64 -6.93 8.61
N SER A 101 3.41 -6.87 7.52
CA SER A 101 3.54 -5.66 6.70
C SER A 101 2.19 -5.23 6.12
N ARG A 102 1.40 -6.16 5.59
CA ARG A 102 0.07 -5.88 5.03
C ARG A 102 -0.88 -5.33 6.10
N VAL A 103 -0.92 -5.95 7.27
CA VAL A 103 -1.76 -5.48 8.38
C VAL A 103 -1.30 -4.12 8.86
N ALA A 104 0.01 -3.89 9.00
CA ALA A 104 0.55 -2.58 9.38
C ALA A 104 0.13 -1.49 8.38
N LEU A 105 0.18 -1.76 7.07
CA LEU A 105 -0.31 -0.85 6.04
C LEU A 105 -1.79 -0.51 6.21
N ALA A 106 -2.64 -1.52 6.42
CA ALA A 106 -4.08 -1.32 6.60
C ALA A 106 -4.40 -0.55 7.88
N VAL A 107 -3.76 -0.90 8.99
CA VAL A 107 -3.92 -0.26 10.30
C VAL A 107 -3.50 1.21 10.25
N THR A 108 -2.33 1.49 9.65
CA THR A 108 -1.82 2.85 9.47
C THR A 108 -2.73 3.68 8.57
N ALA A 109 -3.28 3.08 7.49
CA ALA A 109 -4.17 3.77 6.56
C ALA A 109 -5.46 4.28 7.22
N ILE A 110 -5.95 3.59 8.25
CA ILE A 110 -7.13 4.01 9.03
C ILE A 110 -6.78 4.84 10.28
N GLY A 111 -5.53 5.33 10.37
CA GLY A 111 -5.07 6.21 11.45
C GLY A 111 -4.83 5.51 12.79
N LYS A 112 -4.62 4.19 12.80
CA LYS A 112 -4.27 3.42 14.00
C LYS A 112 -2.78 3.10 14.05
N ASP A 113 -2.26 2.76 15.22
CA ASP A 113 -0.84 2.44 15.44
C ASP A 113 -0.62 0.93 15.34
N ALA A 114 0.20 0.51 14.37
CA ALA A 114 0.54 -0.89 14.17
C ALA A 114 1.45 -1.47 15.28
N ARG A 115 2.06 -0.60 16.11
CA ARG A 115 2.85 -1.01 17.28
C ARG A 115 1.98 -1.40 18.47
N ASN A 116 0.67 -1.17 18.40
CA ASN A 116 -0.24 -1.49 19.50
C ASN A 116 -1.61 -1.94 18.97
N VAL A 117 -1.68 -3.13 18.41
CA VAL A 117 -2.93 -3.75 18.01
C VAL A 117 -3.31 -4.79 19.07
N ALA A 118 -4.33 -4.49 19.86
CA ALA A 118 -4.75 -5.35 20.97
C ALA A 118 -3.64 -5.65 22.00
N GLY A 119 -2.68 -4.74 22.18
CA GLY A 119 -1.54 -4.89 23.09
C GLY A 119 -0.29 -5.54 22.45
N TYR A 120 -0.33 -5.86 21.16
CA TYR A 120 0.79 -6.47 20.44
C TYR A 120 1.42 -5.49 19.46
N ASP A 121 2.76 -5.46 19.42
CA ASP A 121 3.52 -4.73 18.40
C ASP A 121 3.65 -5.61 17.15
N LEU A 122 2.87 -5.29 16.11
CA LEU A 122 2.87 -6.04 14.85
C LEU A 122 4.02 -5.64 13.92
N LEU A 123 4.80 -4.60 14.26
CA LEU A 123 6.02 -4.25 13.54
C LEU A 123 7.23 -5.00 14.08
N LEU A 124 7.24 -5.42 15.35
CA LEU A 124 8.37 -6.09 16.00
C LEU A 124 8.96 -7.25 15.16
N PRO A 125 8.13 -8.11 14.52
CA PRO A 125 8.65 -9.17 13.64
C PRO A 125 9.50 -8.66 12.48
N LEU A 126 9.25 -7.45 11.97
CA LEU A 126 10.03 -6.84 10.87
C LEU A 126 11.43 -6.42 11.30
N GLY A 127 11.78 -6.51 12.57
CA GLY A 127 13.15 -6.39 13.06
C GLY A 127 14.03 -7.63 12.83
N ASP A 128 13.43 -8.79 12.47
CA ASP A 128 14.14 -10.03 12.14
C ASP A 128 14.35 -10.10 10.61
N TYR A 129 15.60 -9.83 10.18
CA TYR A 129 15.92 -9.76 8.75
C TYR A 129 15.67 -11.09 8.04
N GLU A 130 16.22 -12.20 8.54
CA GLU A 130 16.13 -13.50 7.87
C GLU A 130 14.69 -13.96 7.70
N LYS A 131 13.87 -13.79 8.73
CA LYS A 131 12.46 -14.18 8.66
C LYS A 131 11.66 -13.25 7.74
N THR A 132 11.99 -11.97 7.73
CA THR A 132 11.30 -11.01 6.83
C THR A 132 11.62 -11.31 5.37
N VAL A 133 12.89 -11.56 5.02
CA VAL A 133 13.28 -11.85 3.63
C VAL A 133 13.09 -13.31 3.22
N TYR A 134 12.52 -14.15 4.08
CA TYR A 134 12.19 -15.53 3.76
C TYR A 134 11.32 -15.66 2.48
N GLN A 135 10.49 -14.67 2.20
CA GLN A 135 9.67 -14.56 0.98
C GLN A 135 10.39 -13.82 -0.16
N GLY A 136 11.72 -13.83 -0.16
CA GLY A 136 12.54 -13.18 -1.18
C GLY A 136 12.42 -11.66 -1.14
N VAL A 137 12.52 -11.04 -2.30
CA VAL A 137 12.46 -9.58 -2.48
C VAL A 137 11.14 -8.97 -1.96
N ASN A 138 10.03 -9.69 -2.04
CA ASN A 138 8.75 -9.24 -1.52
C ASN A 138 8.79 -8.94 -0.01
N GLY A 139 9.50 -9.75 0.77
CA GLY A 139 9.65 -9.52 2.21
C GLY A 139 10.27 -8.15 2.49
N ALA A 140 11.37 -7.82 1.84
CA ALA A 140 12.07 -6.55 1.99
C ALA A 140 11.21 -5.36 1.51
N ILE A 141 10.57 -5.48 0.33
CA ILE A 141 9.71 -4.43 -0.24
C ILE A 141 8.55 -4.12 0.71
N PHE A 142 7.80 -5.14 1.14
CA PHE A 142 6.64 -4.95 2.01
C PHE A 142 7.02 -4.45 3.40
N ALA A 143 8.19 -4.84 3.95
CA ALA A 143 8.69 -4.29 5.20
C ALA A 143 8.94 -2.78 5.09
N LEU A 144 9.65 -2.33 4.06
CA LEU A 144 9.89 -0.90 3.83
C LEU A 144 8.58 -0.13 3.62
N LEU A 145 7.64 -0.65 2.82
CA LEU A 145 6.34 -0.02 2.62
C LEU A 145 5.58 0.15 3.94
N ALA A 146 5.58 -0.87 4.80
CA ALA A 146 4.90 -0.82 6.09
C ALA A 146 5.54 0.19 7.04
N LEU A 147 6.88 0.23 7.10
CA LEU A 147 7.63 1.17 7.92
C LEU A 147 7.40 2.61 7.44
N ASP A 148 7.47 2.85 6.12
CA ASP A 148 7.32 4.19 5.55
C ASP A 148 5.88 4.73 5.67
N ALA A 149 4.87 3.86 5.58
CA ALA A 149 3.47 4.26 5.67
C ALA A 149 3.12 5.02 6.96
N GLY A 150 3.77 4.68 8.08
CA GLY A 150 3.57 5.32 9.38
C GLY A 150 4.82 6.04 9.90
N GLN A 151 5.86 6.21 9.07
CA GLN A 151 7.15 6.78 9.47
C GLN A 151 7.77 6.04 10.68
N TYR A 152 7.61 4.71 10.68
CA TYR A 152 8.13 3.86 11.75
C TYR A 152 9.62 3.59 11.57
N GLU A 153 10.35 3.59 12.68
CA GLU A 153 11.71 3.05 12.72
C GLU A 153 11.68 1.52 12.61
N VAL A 154 12.79 0.93 12.14
CA VAL A 154 12.94 -0.54 12.18
C VAL A 154 13.01 -0.97 13.64
N PRO A 155 12.08 -1.81 14.12
CA PRO A 155 12.05 -2.20 15.53
C PRO A 155 13.27 -3.04 15.92
N VAL A 156 13.77 -2.85 17.13
CA VAL A 156 14.79 -3.71 17.70
C VAL A 156 14.14 -5.01 18.16
N ASN A 157 14.55 -6.13 17.55
CA ASN A 157 14.02 -7.46 17.88
C ASN A 157 15.15 -8.32 18.51
N ALA A 158 15.09 -8.48 19.82
CA ALA A 158 16.13 -9.23 20.56
C ALA A 158 16.23 -10.71 20.18
N ASP A 159 15.16 -11.28 19.60
CA ASP A 159 15.12 -12.67 19.15
C ASP A 159 15.59 -12.84 17.69
N ALA A 160 15.94 -11.74 17.01
CA ALA A 160 16.42 -11.79 15.64
C ALA A 160 17.83 -12.39 15.58
N LYS A 161 18.06 -13.32 14.65
CA LYS A 161 19.39 -13.81 14.34
C LYS A 161 20.25 -12.71 13.69
N THR A 162 19.65 -11.94 12.79
CA THR A 162 20.21 -10.72 12.22
C THR A 162 19.21 -9.60 12.42
N GLN A 163 19.61 -8.58 13.19
CA GLN A 163 18.81 -7.36 13.35
C GLN A 163 18.65 -6.70 11.99
N ALA A 164 17.39 -6.47 11.59
CA ALA A 164 17.09 -5.76 10.35
C ALA A 164 17.49 -4.29 10.44
N THR A 165 17.91 -3.72 9.32
CA THR A 165 18.06 -2.28 9.11
C THR A 165 17.41 -1.89 7.77
N ARG A 166 17.15 -0.61 7.57
CA ARG A 166 16.62 -0.12 6.28
C ARG A 166 17.60 -0.43 5.15
N GLU A 167 18.89 -0.26 5.40
CA GLU A 167 19.96 -0.50 4.43
C GLU A 167 19.99 -1.97 3.99
N LEU A 168 19.82 -2.92 4.92
CA LEU A 168 19.75 -4.34 4.59
C LEU A 168 18.55 -4.68 3.70
N TYR A 169 17.39 -4.05 3.93
CA TYR A 169 16.22 -4.23 3.07
C TYR A 169 16.42 -3.61 1.69
N VAL A 170 16.97 -2.39 1.62
CA VAL A 170 17.31 -1.75 0.35
C VAL A 170 18.33 -2.59 -0.44
N GLN A 171 19.40 -3.04 0.22
CA GLN A 171 20.43 -3.88 -0.41
C GLN A 171 19.83 -5.18 -0.95
N LYS A 172 18.94 -5.83 -0.17
CA LYS A 172 18.22 -7.03 -0.63
C LYS A 172 17.43 -6.79 -1.91
N ILE A 173 16.79 -5.64 -2.05
CA ILE A 173 16.03 -5.27 -3.25
C ILE A 173 17.00 -5.05 -4.42
N LEU A 174 18.08 -4.30 -4.22
CA LEU A 174 19.07 -4.03 -5.25
C LEU A 174 19.76 -5.32 -5.73
N ASP A 175 20.16 -6.20 -4.81
CA ASP A 175 20.78 -7.50 -5.13
C ASP A 175 19.82 -8.48 -5.83
N SER A 176 18.53 -8.21 -5.76
CA SER A 176 17.50 -9.03 -6.42
C SER A 176 17.15 -8.52 -7.83
N GLN A 177 17.81 -7.45 -8.28
CA GLN A 177 17.60 -6.95 -9.64
C GLN A 177 18.13 -7.95 -10.67
N LEU A 178 17.34 -8.20 -11.71
CA LEU A 178 17.68 -9.11 -12.79
C LEU A 178 18.52 -8.41 -13.85
N SER A 179 19.14 -9.20 -14.73
CA SER A 179 20.00 -8.67 -15.82
C SER A 179 19.25 -7.80 -16.83
N ASP A 180 17.93 -7.93 -16.92
CA ASP A 180 17.05 -7.09 -17.73
C ASP A 180 16.63 -5.78 -17.04
N GLY A 181 17.10 -5.54 -15.81
CA GLY A 181 16.76 -4.37 -15.00
C GLY A 181 15.47 -4.51 -14.19
N GLY A 182 14.73 -5.60 -14.34
CA GLY A 182 13.49 -5.86 -13.61
C GLY A 182 13.68 -6.63 -12.30
N TRP A 183 12.57 -6.98 -11.66
CA TRP A 183 12.49 -7.86 -10.49
C TRP A 183 11.35 -8.85 -10.65
N ASN A 184 11.56 -10.06 -10.18
CA ASN A 184 10.49 -11.04 -10.03
C ASN A 184 10.71 -11.97 -8.83
N ILE A 185 9.69 -12.75 -8.47
CA ILE A 185 9.75 -13.68 -7.32
C ILE A 185 10.63 -14.88 -7.62
N ALA A 186 10.72 -15.31 -8.87
CA ALA A 186 11.46 -16.50 -9.27
C ALA A 186 12.99 -16.28 -9.33
N GLY A 187 13.45 -15.02 -9.36
CA GLY A 187 14.87 -14.70 -9.45
C GLY A 187 15.51 -14.97 -10.81
N THR A 188 14.70 -15.15 -11.86
CA THR A 188 15.16 -15.37 -13.24
C THR A 188 14.56 -14.32 -14.16
N ALA A 189 15.37 -13.78 -15.08
CA ALA A 189 14.89 -12.83 -16.10
C ALA A 189 13.75 -13.46 -16.90
N ALA A 190 12.76 -12.65 -17.27
CA ALA A 190 11.71 -13.09 -18.17
C ALA A 190 12.33 -13.48 -19.51
N GLN A 191 12.01 -14.67 -20.01
CA GLN A 191 12.29 -15.00 -21.40
C GLN A 191 11.23 -14.27 -22.25
N ILE A 192 11.66 -13.26 -22.99
CA ILE A 192 10.86 -12.52 -23.95
C ILE A 192 10.79 -13.32 -25.25
#